data_1b895733c8cd8e61f8e020a24f495e04
#
_entry.id   1b895733c8cd8e61f8e020a24f495e04
#
_cell.length_a   1.000
_cell.length_b   1.000
_cell.length_c   1.000
_cell.angle_alpha   90.00
_cell.angle_beta   90.00
_cell.angle_gamma   90.00
#
_symmetry.space_group_name_H-M   'P 1'
#
loop_
_entity.id
_entity.type
_entity.pdbx_description
1 polymer ?
#
loop_
_entity_poly.entity_id
_entity_poly.type
_entity_poly.pdbx_seq_one_letter_code
_entity_poly.pdbx_strand_id
1 'polypeptide(L)'
;MTEAVVFDLDGTLMDTLYDLYVAVNRALEYGGMKSVDIEKVRLSVGNGVQMLVRRCMPPDGEQKFASVMERFYCEYARCKDDHTAPYSGAKETMQKLKRAGIKIAVVSNKTESAVKALCEENFAGLYDVAVGDNGVRRLKPSPEPVEYALSVLKADKSRSFYVGDQEVDVLTAKNSGLKLIGAGWGFRGRAALEAAGAPVVCDDFDELYEIVTKNNAN
;
A
#
# COMPACT_ATOMS: atom_id res chain seq x y z
N MET A 1 -1.90 9.75 -23.93
CA MET A 1 -2.95 9.08 -23.10
C MET A 1 -2.27 8.27 -22.01
N THR A 2 -2.87 8.26 -20.81
CA THR A 2 -2.43 7.44 -19.68
C THR A 2 -2.61 5.96 -20.01
N GLU A 3 -1.58 5.13 -19.76
CA GLU A 3 -1.63 3.69 -20.04
C GLU A 3 -1.89 2.84 -18.81
N ALA A 4 -1.30 3.22 -17.69
CA ALA A 4 -1.47 2.46 -16.45
C ALA A 4 -1.46 3.35 -15.20
N VAL A 5 -2.10 2.83 -14.15
CA VAL A 5 -1.98 3.34 -12.79
C VAL A 5 -1.50 2.20 -11.89
N VAL A 6 -0.44 2.46 -11.14
CA VAL A 6 0.12 1.56 -10.14
C VAL A 6 -0.29 2.07 -8.77
N PHE A 7 -1.08 1.32 -8.03
CA PHE A 7 -1.55 1.68 -6.69
C PHE A 7 -0.74 0.95 -5.62
N ASP A 8 -0.44 1.63 -4.52
CA ASP A 8 -0.21 0.93 -3.25
C ASP A 8 -1.52 0.35 -2.71
N LEU A 9 -1.46 -0.50 -1.70
CA LEU A 9 -2.60 -1.18 -1.11
C LEU A 9 -2.99 -0.58 0.25
N ASP A 10 -2.13 -0.79 1.27
CA ASP A 10 -2.41 -0.44 2.67
C ASP A 10 -2.35 1.08 2.88
N GLY A 11 -3.46 1.74 3.16
CA GLY A 11 -3.56 3.20 3.27
C GLY A 11 -3.89 3.92 1.96
N THR A 12 -3.84 3.21 0.83
CA THR A 12 -4.15 3.79 -0.48
C THR A 12 -5.47 3.25 -1.05
N LEU A 13 -5.59 1.95 -1.29
CA LEU A 13 -6.83 1.31 -1.74
C LEU A 13 -7.66 0.75 -0.59
N MET A 14 -7.00 0.30 0.49
CA MET A 14 -7.59 -0.38 1.62
C MET A 14 -7.23 0.33 2.93
N ASP A 15 -8.23 0.54 3.80
CA ASP A 15 -7.97 0.85 5.21
C ASP A 15 -7.76 -0.48 5.97
N THR A 16 -6.52 -0.76 6.29
CA THR A 16 -6.09 -1.97 7.00
C THR A 16 -5.58 -1.67 8.41
N LEU A 17 -5.64 -0.40 8.84
CA LEU A 17 -4.92 0.07 10.02
C LEU A 17 -5.38 -0.61 11.30
N TYR A 18 -6.70 -0.75 11.51
CA TYR A 18 -7.22 -1.25 12.77
C TYR A 18 -6.89 -2.74 12.98
N ASP A 19 -6.99 -3.56 11.94
CA ASP A 19 -6.67 -4.98 12.02
C ASP A 19 -5.17 -5.21 12.23
N LEU A 20 -4.32 -4.38 11.60
CA LEU A 20 -2.88 -4.38 11.89
C LEU A 20 -2.60 -3.98 13.35
N TYR A 21 -3.29 -2.97 13.87
CA TYR A 21 -3.18 -2.53 15.27
C TYR A 21 -3.55 -3.64 16.26
N VAL A 22 -4.65 -4.34 16.02
CA VAL A 22 -5.10 -5.47 16.84
C VAL A 22 -4.07 -6.61 16.83
N ALA A 23 -3.62 -7.01 15.63
CA ALA A 23 -2.66 -8.10 15.46
C ALA A 23 -1.31 -7.79 16.10
N VAL A 24 -0.79 -6.55 15.93
CA VAL A 24 0.47 -6.11 16.56
C VAL A 24 0.36 -6.20 18.07
N ASN A 25 -0.70 -5.63 18.67
CA ASN A 25 -0.82 -5.59 20.13
C ASN A 25 -1.00 -6.98 20.75
N ARG A 26 -1.78 -7.87 20.14
CA ARG A 26 -1.89 -9.26 20.59
C ARG A 26 -0.55 -10.01 20.51
N ALA A 27 0.26 -9.71 19.50
CA ALA A 27 1.60 -10.30 19.37
C ALA A 27 2.57 -9.75 20.43
N LEU A 28 2.53 -8.44 20.71
CA LEU A 28 3.33 -7.81 21.76
C LEU A 28 2.98 -8.36 23.15
N GLU A 29 1.69 -8.47 23.47
CA GLU A 29 1.20 -9.05 24.73
C GLU A 29 1.67 -10.50 24.91
N TYR A 30 1.60 -11.33 23.86
CA TYR A 30 2.14 -12.68 23.87
C TYR A 30 3.64 -12.69 24.20
N GLY A 31 4.40 -11.73 23.68
CA GLY A 31 5.82 -11.52 23.99
C GLY A 31 6.08 -10.95 25.40
N GLY A 32 5.02 -10.65 26.19
CA GLY A 32 5.14 -9.98 27.51
C GLY A 32 5.55 -8.52 27.40
N MET A 33 5.24 -7.86 26.28
CA MET A 33 5.52 -6.45 26.01
C MET A 33 4.26 -5.60 26.20
N LYS A 34 4.44 -4.29 26.44
CA LYS A 34 3.33 -3.35 26.52
C LYS A 34 2.74 -3.11 25.14
N SER A 35 1.41 -2.97 25.10
CA SER A 35 0.69 -2.53 23.92
C SER A 35 1.10 -1.10 23.52
N VAL A 36 1.00 -0.82 22.23
CA VAL A 36 1.22 0.50 21.64
C VAL A 36 -0.11 1.10 21.18
N ASP A 37 -0.16 2.41 21.02
CA ASP A 37 -1.34 3.09 20.46
C ASP A 37 -1.44 2.90 18.94
N ILE A 38 -2.61 3.19 18.39
CA ILE A 38 -2.87 3.04 16.96
C ILE A 38 -2.01 3.99 16.12
N GLU A 39 -1.65 5.15 16.68
CA GLU A 39 -0.80 6.13 16.01
C GLU A 39 0.63 5.58 15.81
N LYS A 40 1.15 4.88 16.82
CA LYS A 40 2.44 4.19 16.70
C LYS A 40 2.42 3.14 15.58
N VAL A 41 1.34 2.37 15.48
CA VAL A 41 1.17 1.38 14.41
C VAL A 41 1.08 2.09 13.06
N ARG A 42 0.23 3.12 12.93
CA ARG A 42 0.06 3.93 11.73
C ARG A 42 1.40 4.45 11.17
N LEU A 43 2.24 5.01 12.05
CA LEU A 43 3.57 5.51 11.69
C LEU A 43 4.60 4.40 11.38
N SER A 44 4.31 3.17 11.74
CA SER A 44 5.21 2.03 11.54
C SER A 44 4.96 1.24 10.26
N VAL A 45 3.78 1.41 9.63
CA VAL A 45 3.42 0.76 8.36
C VAL A 45 4.26 1.31 7.19
N GLY A 46 4.43 0.51 6.12
CA GLY A 46 4.97 0.92 4.82
C GLY A 46 6.22 0.16 4.37
N ASN A 47 7.07 -0.29 5.28
CA ASN A 47 8.31 -0.98 4.96
C ASN A 47 8.25 -2.51 5.17
N GLY A 48 7.07 -3.09 5.03
CA GLY A 48 6.82 -4.51 5.24
C GLY A 48 6.57 -4.87 6.71
N VAL A 49 5.98 -6.05 6.91
CA VAL A 49 5.47 -6.47 8.22
C VAL A 49 6.55 -6.67 9.27
N GLN A 50 7.75 -7.09 8.88
CA GLN A 50 8.86 -7.24 9.82
C GLN A 50 9.27 -5.91 10.43
N MET A 51 9.32 -4.85 9.61
CA MET A 51 9.62 -3.50 10.08
C MET A 51 8.48 -2.90 10.91
N LEU A 52 7.23 -3.18 10.55
CA LEU A 52 6.06 -2.80 11.35
C LEU A 52 6.20 -3.35 12.78
N VAL A 53 6.35 -4.66 12.92
CA VAL A 53 6.44 -5.32 14.23
C VAL A 53 7.67 -4.82 15.00
N ARG A 54 8.85 -4.78 14.36
CA ARG A 54 10.08 -4.34 15.00
C ARG A 54 10.01 -2.89 15.52
N ARG A 55 9.38 -1.97 14.79
CA ARG A 55 9.18 -0.58 15.20
C ARG A 55 8.20 -0.43 16.37
N CYS A 56 7.29 -1.38 16.55
CA CYS A 56 6.34 -1.42 17.66
C CYS A 56 6.91 -2.11 18.89
N MET A 57 7.97 -2.90 18.77
CA MET A 57 8.65 -3.56 19.89
C MET A 57 9.53 -2.57 20.68
N PRO A 58 9.72 -2.79 21.99
CA PRO A 58 10.70 -2.04 22.77
C PRO A 58 12.14 -2.43 22.35
N PRO A 59 13.13 -1.53 22.54
CA PRO A 59 14.53 -1.78 22.13
C PRO A 59 15.17 -3.05 22.69
N ASP A 60 14.77 -3.43 23.90
CA ASP A 60 15.26 -4.64 24.62
C ASP A 60 14.48 -5.91 24.24
N GLY A 61 13.54 -5.82 23.29
CA GLY A 61 12.68 -6.92 22.88
C GLY A 61 13.25 -7.79 21.72
N GLU A 62 14.37 -7.42 21.12
CA GLU A 62 14.85 -8.04 19.86
C GLU A 62 15.04 -9.57 19.94
N GLN A 63 15.44 -10.10 21.10
CA GLN A 63 15.56 -11.56 21.30
C GLN A 63 14.24 -12.32 21.17
N LYS A 64 13.10 -11.64 21.28
CA LYS A 64 11.76 -12.22 21.13
C LYS A 64 11.16 -11.98 19.74
N PHE A 65 11.87 -11.30 18.86
CA PHE A 65 11.33 -10.88 17.54
C PHE A 65 10.73 -12.05 16.76
N ALA A 66 11.43 -13.19 16.68
CA ALA A 66 10.95 -14.35 15.90
C ALA A 66 9.59 -14.88 16.44
N SER A 67 9.47 -15.02 17.77
CA SER A 67 8.22 -15.51 18.39
C SER A 67 7.07 -14.50 18.29
N VAL A 68 7.38 -13.20 18.41
CA VAL A 68 6.39 -12.13 18.22
C VAL A 68 5.91 -12.08 16.76
N MET A 69 6.81 -12.25 15.80
CA MET A 69 6.46 -12.32 14.38
C MET A 69 5.56 -13.51 14.05
N GLU A 70 5.89 -14.69 14.58
CA GLU A 70 5.05 -15.89 14.39
C GLU A 70 3.65 -15.63 14.97
N ARG A 71 3.59 -15.07 16.18
CA ARG A 71 2.31 -14.72 16.79
C ARG A 71 1.55 -13.66 16.01
N PHE A 72 2.23 -12.64 15.48
CA PHE A 72 1.61 -11.64 14.63
C PHE A 72 0.92 -12.28 13.41
N TYR A 73 1.58 -13.19 12.72
CA TYR A 73 0.97 -13.86 11.57
C TYR A 73 -0.29 -14.65 11.96
N CYS A 74 -0.25 -15.35 13.10
CA CYS A 74 -1.42 -16.08 13.61
C CYS A 74 -2.58 -15.11 13.94
N GLU A 75 -2.30 -14.01 14.62
CA GLU A 75 -3.34 -13.05 15.00
C GLU A 75 -3.88 -12.28 13.81
N TYR A 76 -3.00 -11.85 12.88
CA TYR A 76 -3.42 -11.16 11.68
C TYR A 76 -4.30 -12.04 10.79
N ALA A 77 -3.97 -13.33 10.64
CA ALA A 77 -4.80 -14.27 9.90
C ALA A 77 -6.22 -14.43 10.49
N ARG A 78 -6.41 -14.13 11.79
CA ARG A 78 -7.71 -14.23 12.48
C ARG A 78 -8.55 -12.97 12.36
N CYS A 79 -7.94 -11.79 12.27
CA CYS A 79 -8.65 -10.51 12.34
C CYS A 79 -8.51 -9.63 11.08
N LYS A 80 -7.78 -10.08 10.05
CA LYS A 80 -7.45 -9.26 8.87
C LYS A 80 -8.64 -8.74 8.07
N ASP A 81 -9.83 -9.26 8.31
CA ASP A 81 -11.05 -8.92 7.60
C ASP A 81 -12.14 -8.34 8.53
N ASP A 82 -11.83 -8.12 9.81
CA ASP A 82 -12.81 -7.63 10.79
C ASP A 82 -13.17 -6.15 10.53
N HIS A 83 -12.17 -5.34 10.14
CA HIS A 83 -12.31 -3.90 9.89
C HIS A 83 -11.66 -3.46 8.57
N THR A 84 -10.86 -4.33 7.96
CA THR A 84 -10.21 -4.05 6.68
C THR A 84 -11.26 -3.88 5.57
N ALA A 85 -11.27 -2.71 4.93
CA ALA A 85 -12.22 -2.40 3.87
C ALA A 85 -11.59 -1.48 2.80
N PRO A 86 -12.07 -1.52 1.54
CA PRO A 86 -11.73 -0.51 0.56
C PRO A 86 -12.11 0.89 1.02
N TYR A 87 -11.27 1.87 0.76
CA TYR A 87 -11.66 3.26 0.92
C TYR A 87 -12.86 3.61 0.04
N SER A 88 -13.69 4.54 0.51
CA SER A 88 -14.85 5.03 -0.26
C SER A 88 -14.38 5.59 -1.61
N GLY A 89 -15.02 5.18 -2.71
CA GLY A 89 -14.67 5.59 -4.08
C GLY A 89 -13.60 4.73 -4.76
N ALA A 90 -12.87 3.86 -4.03
CA ALA A 90 -11.79 3.06 -4.61
C ALA A 90 -12.29 2.14 -5.73
N LYS A 91 -13.32 1.33 -5.46
CA LYS A 91 -13.89 0.39 -6.45
C LYS A 91 -14.45 1.12 -7.67
N GLU A 92 -15.21 2.18 -7.43
CA GLU A 92 -15.84 3.00 -8.46
C GLU A 92 -14.79 3.63 -9.38
N THR A 93 -13.72 4.16 -8.81
CA THR A 93 -12.65 4.78 -9.60
C THR A 93 -11.85 3.75 -10.38
N MET A 94 -11.53 2.59 -9.79
CA MET A 94 -10.92 1.50 -10.55
C MET A 94 -11.80 1.05 -11.72
N GLN A 95 -13.12 0.95 -11.53
CA GLN A 95 -14.06 0.66 -12.63
C GLN A 95 -14.04 1.72 -13.73
N LYS A 96 -14.05 3.03 -13.35
CA LYS A 96 -13.97 4.15 -14.29
C LYS A 96 -12.66 4.09 -15.10
N LEU A 97 -11.53 3.84 -14.45
CA LEU A 97 -10.21 3.71 -15.10
C LEU A 97 -10.18 2.52 -16.08
N LYS A 98 -10.69 1.36 -15.68
CA LYS A 98 -10.80 0.18 -16.56
C LYS A 98 -11.65 0.46 -17.79
N ARG A 99 -12.81 1.12 -17.63
CA ARG A 99 -13.68 1.53 -18.76
C ARG A 99 -12.98 2.53 -19.69
N ALA A 100 -12.08 3.36 -19.18
CA ALA A 100 -11.24 4.26 -19.97
C ALA A 100 -10.05 3.54 -20.66
N GLY A 101 -9.92 2.22 -20.53
CA GLY A 101 -8.85 1.43 -21.11
C GLY A 101 -7.51 1.55 -20.38
N ILE A 102 -7.51 2.10 -19.17
CA ILE A 102 -6.32 2.26 -18.33
C ILE A 102 -6.08 0.97 -17.53
N LYS A 103 -4.87 0.43 -17.64
CA LYS A 103 -4.44 -0.78 -16.92
C LYS A 103 -4.15 -0.47 -15.47
N ILE A 104 -4.41 -1.43 -14.58
CA ILE A 104 -4.27 -1.22 -13.13
C ILE A 104 -3.36 -2.29 -12.54
N ALA A 105 -2.31 -1.84 -11.85
CA ALA A 105 -1.48 -2.67 -10.99
C ALA A 105 -1.67 -2.30 -9.53
N VAL A 106 -1.54 -3.29 -8.65
CA VAL A 106 -1.40 -3.09 -7.20
C VAL A 106 -0.02 -3.56 -6.78
N VAL A 107 0.76 -2.70 -6.09
CA VAL A 107 2.15 -2.98 -5.68
C VAL A 107 2.33 -2.62 -4.21
N SER A 108 2.55 -3.61 -3.35
CA SER A 108 2.65 -3.43 -1.90
C SER A 108 3.87 -4.14 -1.30
N ASN A 109 4.36 -3.64 -0.16
CA ASN A 109 5.36 -4.33 0.68
C ASN A 109 4.76 -5.39 1.62
N LYS A 110 3.45 -5.62 1.52
CA LYS A 110 2.76 -6.75 2.15
C LYS A 110 3.12 -8.06 1.44
N THR A 111 3.04 -9.21 2.12
CA THR A 111 3.30 -10.53 1.49
C THR A 111 2.45 -10.73 0.24
N GLU A 112 3.02 -11.29 -0.82
CA GLU A 112 2.35 -11.44 -2.11
C GLU A 112 1.05 -12.24 -2.01
N SER A 113 1.00 -13.25 -1.15
CA SER A 113 -0.22 -14.03 -0.90
C SER A 113 -1.34 -13.18 -0.29
N ALA A 114 -1.00 -12.29 0.66
CA ALA A 114 -1.99 -11.40 1.28
C ALA A 114 -2.47 -10.31 0.31
N VAL A 115 -1.56 -9.74 -0.51
CA VAL A 115 -1.94 -8.77 -1.56
C VAL A 115 -2.93 -9.39 -2.54
N LYS A 116 -2.62 -10.60 -3.04
CA LYS A 116 -3.48 -11.30 -4.00
C LYS A 116 -4.85 -11.66 -3.40
N ALA A 117 -4.88 -12.13 -2.15
CA ALA A 117 -6.14 -12.46 -1.47
C ALA A 117 -7.02 -11.22 -1.29
N LEU A 118 -6.48 -10.10 -0.78
CA LEU A 118 -7.23 -8.86 -0.61
C LEU A 118 -7.70 -8.27 -1.94
N CYS A 119 -6.87 -8.32 -2.97
CA CYS A 119 -7.24 -7.85 -4.31
C CYS A 119 -8.34 -8.71 -4.92
N GLU A 120 -8.26 -10.03 -4.82
CA GLU A 120 -9.28 -10.94 -5.34
C GLU A 120 -10.62 -10.78 -4.62
N GLU A 121 -10.59 -10.66 -3.29
CA GLU A 121 -11.80 -10.49 -2.48
C GLU A 121 -12.49 -9.15 -2.73
N ASN A 122 -11.72 -8.07 -2.86
CA ASN A 122 -12.27 -6.72 -2.87
C ASN A 122 -12.34 -6.07 -4.24
N PHE A 123 -11.46 -6.47 -5.19
CA PHE A 123 -11.26 -5.81 -6.48
C PHE A 123 -11.22 -6.80 -7.66
N ALA A 124 -11.85 -7.97 -7.53
CA ALA A 124 -11.90 -8.98 -8.60
C ALA A 124 -12.35 -8.35 -9.94
N GLY A 125 -11.57 -8.56 -11.00
CA GLY A 125 -11.83 -7.99 -12.34
C GLY A 125 -11.51 -6.49 -12.50
N LEU A 126 -11.09 -5.80 -11.44
CA LEU A 126 -10.77 -4.36 -11.46
C LEU A 126 -9.27 -4.07 -11.56
N TYR A 127 -8.40 -5.06 -11.37
CA TYR A 127 -6.96 -4.94 -11.53
C TYR A 127 -6.44 -5.96 -12.56
N ASP A 128 -5.26 -5.71 -13.10
CA ASP A 128 -4.62 -6.57 -14.11
C ASP A 128 -3.45 -7.36 -13.51
N VAL A 129 -2.78 -6.81 -12.50
CA VAL A 129 -1.69 -7.49 -11.78
C VAL A 129 -1.59 -7.01 -10.33
N ALA A 130 -1.34 -7.94 -9.42
CA ALA A 130 -1.07 -7.69 -8.01
C ALA A 130 0.32 -8.22 -7.64
N VAL A 131 1.15 -7.37 -7.06
CA VAL A 131 2.55 -7.63 -6.72
C VAL A 131 2.78 -7.35 -5.25
N GLY A 132 3.32 -8.31 -4.53
CA GLY A 132 3.69 -8.21 -3.13
C GLY A 132 5.11 -8.67 -2.87
N ASP A 133 5.47 -8.76 -1.58
CA ASP A 133 6.71 -9.37 -1.12
C ASP A 133 6.65 -10.88 -1.37
N ASN A 134 7.52 -11.37 -2.25
CA ASN A 134 7.69 -12.79 -2.56
C ASN A 134 9.04 -13.35 -2.07
N GLY A 135 9.79 -12.60 -1.28
CA GLY A 135 11.11 -12.97 -0.78
C GLY A 135 12.24 -12.96 -1.82
N VAL A 136 11.96 -12.59 -3.08
CA VAL A 136 12.94 -12.56 -4.17
C VAL A 136 13.17 -11.13 -4.67
N ARG A 137 12.10 -10.40 -4.99
CA ARG A 137 12.19 -8.98 -5.40
C ARG A 137 12.49 -8.11 -4.19
N ARG A 138 13.33 -7.09 -4.39
CA ARG A 138 13.53 -6.06 -3.36
C ARG A 138 12.24 -5.28 -3.14
N LEU A 139 11.95 -4.98 -1.87
CA LEU A 139 10.76 -4.21 -1.47
C LEU A 139 10.84 -2.75 -1.93
N LYS A 140 9.70 -2.06 -2.01
CA LYS A 140 9.65 -0.61 -2.08
C LYS A 140 10.52 -0.01 -0.96
N PRO A 141 11.33 1.02 -1.22
CA PRO A 141 11.34 1.90 -2.39
C PRO A 141 12.20 1.43 -3.58
N SER A 142 12.60 0.14 -3.65
CA SER A 142 13.18 -0.39 -4.89
C SER A 142 12.20 -0.25 -6.04
N PRO A 143 12.65 0.09 -7.26
CA PRO A 143 11.78 0.16 -8.44
C PRO A 143 11.33 -1.24 -8.93
N GLU A 144 12.00 -2.31 -8.52
CA GLU A 144 11.79 -3.67 -9.05
C GLU A 144 10.32 -4.14 -9.08
N PRO A 145 9.50 -3.98 -7.99
CA PRO A 145 8.12 -4.44 -8.03
C PRO A 145 7.25 -3.63 -8.99
N VAL A 146 7.52 -2.33 -9.16
CA VAL A 146 6.84 -1.46 -10.11
C VAL A 146 7.23 -1.79 -11.55
N GLU A 147 8.53 -1.95 -11.81
CA GLU A 147 9.05 -2.35 -13.14
C GLU A 147 8.51 -3.71 -13.57
N TYR A 148 8.45 -4.67 -12.64
CA TYR A 148 7.81 -5.96 -12.89
C TYR A 148 6.33 -5.78 -13.26
N ALA A 149 5.56 -5.01 -12.48
CA ALA A 149 4.15 -4.76 -12.77
C ALA A 149 3.95 -4.12 -14.15
N LEU A 150 4.72 -3.08 -14.49
CA LEU A 150 4.67 -2.43 -15.80
C LEU A 150 5.04 -3.38 -16.95
N SER A 151 6.01 -4.27 -16.74
CA SER A 151 6.38 -5.28 -17.74
C SER A 151 5.25 -6.25 -18.04
N VAL A 152 4.55 -6.72 -17.00
CA VAL A 152 3.36 -7.59 -17.15
C VAL A 152 2.24 -6.85 -17.88
N LEU A 153 2.01 -5.60 -17.52
CA LEU A 153 1.01 -4.74 -18.16
C LEU A 153 1.40 -4.33 -19.59
N LYS A 154 2.67 -4.46 -19.99
CA LYS A 154 3.21 -3.87 -21.22
C LYS A 154 2.83 -2.39 -21.32
N ALA A 155 3.11 -1.63 -20.26
CA ALA A 155 2.78 -0.22 -20.15
C ALA A 155 4.05 0.64 -20.12
N ASP A 156 3.99 1.80 -20.79
CA ASP A 156 5.07 2.78 -20.80
C ASP A 156 5.06 3.57 -19.49
N LYS A 157 6.19 3.58 -18.78
CA LYS A 157 6.35 4.32 -17.53
C LYS A 157 6.12 5.83 -17.67
N SER A 158 6.49 6.43 -18.81
CA SER A 158 6.29 7.86 -19.09
C SER A 158 4.81 8.25 -19.18
N ARG A 159 3.95 7.27 -19.44
CA ARG A 159 2.50 7.40 -19.53
C ARG A 159 1.76 6.70 -18.40
N SER A 160 2.46 6.47 -17.28
CA SER A 160 1.90 5.78 -16.12
C SER A 160 2.05 6.61 -14.86
N PHE A 161 1.12 6.41 -13.92
CA PHE A 161 1.14 7.04 -12.62
C PHE A 161 1.40 6.02 -11.52
N TYR A 162 2.00 6.47 -10.43
CA TYR A 162 2.05 5.77 -9.16
C TYR A 162 1.16 6.49 -8.15
N VAL A 163 0.35 5.77 -7.40
CA VAL A 163 -0.55 6.31 -6.35
C VAL A 163 -0.18 5.66 -5.03
N GLY A 164 0.09 6.47 -4.01
CA GLY A 164 0.46 5.97 -2.68
C GLY A 164 0.33 7.05 -1.61
N ASP A 165 0.32 6.62 -0.35
CA ASP A 165 -0.01 7.46 0.80
C ASP A 165 1.17 7.71 1.77
N GLN A 166 2.38 7.22 1.45
CA GLN A 166 3.50 7.26 2.37
C GLN A 166 4.80 7.75 1.71
N GLU A 167 5.80 8.10 2.54
CA GLU A 167 7.13 8.52 2.10
C GLU A 167 7.83 7.44 1.25
N VAL A 168 7.58 6.16 1.56
CA VAL A 168 8.11 5.05 0.77
C VAL A 168 7.55 5.06 -0.65
N ASP A 169 6.32 5.50 -0.86
CA ASP A 169 5.68 5.60 -2.17
C ASP A 169 6.24 6.78 -2.99
N VAL A 170 6.51 7.91 -2.33
CA VAL A 170 7.20 9.05 -2.95
C VAL A 170 8.55 8.60 -3.51
N LEU A 171 9.33 7.87 -2.70
CA LEU A 171 10.63 7.35 -3.12
C LEU A 171 10.48 6.27 -4.20
N THR A 172 9.46 5.41 -4.12
CA THR A 172 9.19 4.36 -5.11
C THR A 172 8.88 4.96 -6.48
N ALA A 173 7.98 5.94 -6.52
CA ALA A 173 7.65 6.65 -7.76
C ALA A 173 8.88 7.32 -8.38
N LYS A 174 9.67 8.01 -7.56
CA LYS A 174 10.95 8.64 -7.99
C LYS A 174 11.91 7.61 -8.56
N ASN A 175 12.14 6.49 -7.86
CA ASN A 175 13.12 5.47 -8.26
C ASN A 175 12.67 4.71 -9.52
N SER A 176 11.37 4.50 -9.72
CA SER A 176 10.82 3.86 -10.91
C SER A 176 10.59 4.83 -12.09
N GLY A 177 10.68 6.14 -11.84
CA GLY A 177 10.49 7.19 -12.86
C GLY A 177 9.02 7.38 -13.25
N LEU A 178 8.07 7.04 -12.37
CA LEU A 178 6.65 7.31 -12.57
C LEU A 178 6.26 8.69 -12.00
N LYS A 179 5.19 9.26 -12.54
CA LYS A 179 4.54 10.43 -11.96
C LYS A 179 3.79 10.02 -10.71
N LEU A 180 4.11 10.63 -9.56
CA LEU A 180 3.41 10.37 -8.30
C LEU A 180 2.14 11.20 -8.20
N ILE A 181 1.08 10.56 -7.70
CA ILE A 181 -0.10 11.20 -7.09
C ILE A 181 -0.18 10.68 -5.65
N GLY A 182 -0.07 11.59 -4.69
CA GLY A 182 -0.22 11.26 -3.27
C GLY A 182 -1.68 11.06 -2.88
N ALA A 183 -1.98 10.01 -2.15
CA ALA A 183 -3.30 9.72 -1.58
C ALA A 183 -3.45 10.42 -0.22
N GLY A 184 -4.02 11.62 -0.21
CA GLY A 184 -4.15 12.47 0.98
C GLY A 184 -5.10 11.92 2.04
N TRP A 185 -5.99 10.98 1.67
CA TRP A 185 -6.87 10.25 2.61
C TRP A 185 -6.18 9.14 3.40
N GLY A 186 -4.94 8.78 3.01
CA GLY A 186 -4.24 7.63 3.56
C GLY A 186 -3.59 7.86 4.92
N PHE A 187 -2.75 6.93 5.35
CA PHE A 187 -2.20 6.88 6.71
C PHE A 187 -1.34 8.10 7.08
N ARG A 188 -0.61 8.69 6.13
CA ARG A 188 0.24 9.85 6.41
C ARG A 188 -0.47 11.19 6.27
N GLY A 189 -1.49 11.25 5.40
CA GLY A 189 -2.21 12.47 5.08
C GLY A 189 -1.43 13.45 4.20
N ARG A 190 -2.13 14.45 3.69
CA ARG A 190 -1.63 15.44 2.73
C ARG A 190 -0.32 16.11 3.16
N ALA A 191 -0.29 16.66 4.37
CA ALA A 191 0.85 17.46 4.83
C ALA A 191 2.18 16.67 4.87
N ALA A 192 2.14 15.40 5.27
CA ALA A 192 3.33 14.54 5.31
C ALA A 192 3.80 14.19 3.88
N LEU A 193 2.88 13.94 2.96
CA LEU A 193 3.20 13.66 1.55
C LEU A 193 3.82 14.87 0.86
N GLU A 194 3.29 16.07 1.09
CA GLU A 194 3.85 17.33 0.57
C GLU A 194 5.26 17.58 1.15
N ALA A 195 5.43 17.37 2.45
CA ALA A 195 6.75 17.46 3.10
C ALA A 195 7.75 16.42 2.57
N ALA A 196 7.29 15.23 2.17
CA ALA A 196 8.11 14.20 1.53
C ALA A 196 8.41 14.50 0.04
N GLY A 197 7.84 15.56 -0.54
CA GLY A 197 8.09 16.02 -1.90
C GLY A 197 7.13 15.43 -2.95
N ALA A 198 5.93 15.03 -2.54
CA ALA A 198 4.88 14.64 -3.49
C ALA A 198 4.47 15.85 -4.36
N PRO A 199 4.56 15.76 -5.69
CA PRO A 199 4.29 16.92 -6.57
C PRO A 199 2.80 17.23 -6.68
N VAL A 200 1.95 16.23 -6.44
CA VAL A 200 0.49 16.31 -6.48
C VAL A 200 -0.05 15.43 -5.38
N VAL A 201 -1.00 15.92 -4.60
CA VAL A 201 -1.74 15.16 -3.58
C VAL A 201 -3.22 15.40 -3.79
N CYS A 202 -4.00 14.34 -3.93
CA CYS A 202 -5.46 14.41 -4.05
C CYS A 202 -6.13 14.03 -2.72
N ASP A 203 -7.32 14.57 -2.47
CA ASP A 203 -8.06 14.35 -1.23
C ASP A 203 -9.07 13.21 -1.33
N ASP A 204 -9.43 12.81 -2.55
CA ASP A 204 -10.36 11.71 -2.80
C ASP A 204 -10.12 11.03 -4.16
N PHE A 205 -10.88 9.96 -4.40
CA PHE A 205 -10.79 9.15 -5.63
C PHE A 205 -11.39 9.84 -6.87
N ASP A 206 -12.28 10.80 -6.72
CA ASP A 206 -12.81 11.55 -7.87
C ASP A 206 -11.77 12.54 -8.38
N GLU A 207 -11.08 13.26 -7.50
CA GLU A 207 -9.93 14.10 -7.86
C GLU A 207 -8.81 13.27 -8.50
N LEU A 208 -8.51 12.08 -7.94
CA LEU A 208 -7.55 11.15 -8.54
C LEU A 208 -7.92 10.80 -9.98
N TYR A 209 -9.19 10.43 -10.23
CA TYR A 209 -9.67 10.10 -11.57
C TYR A 209 -9.50 11.27 -12.54
N GLU A 210 -9.84 12.47 -12.14
CA GLU A 210 -9.65 13.67 -12.95
C GLU A 210 -8.19 13.89 -13.33
N ILE A 211 -7.26 13.80 -12.37
CA ILE A 211 -5.82 14.00 -12.60
C ILE A 211 -5.31 12.97 -13.62
N VAL A 212 -5.66 11.70 -13.45
CA VAL A 212 -5.22 10.60 -14.33
C VAL A 212 -5.75 10.76 -15.75
N THR A 213 -6.98 11.27 -15.91
CA THR A 213 -7.67 11.35 -17.21
C THR A 213 -7.48 12.68 -17.93
N LYS A 214 -7.16 13.78 -17.24
CA LYS A 214 -6.84 15.08 -17.89
C LYS A 214 -5.74 14.97 -18.95
N ASN A 215 -4.80 14.05 -18.80
CA ASN A 215 -3.77 13.76 -19.79
C ASN A 215 -4.28 13.00 -21.03
N ASN A 216 -5.56 12.63 -21.09
CA ASN A 216 -6.17 11.92 -22.22
C ASN A 216 -6.97 12.85 -23.14
N ALA A 217 -7.15 14.13 -22.76
CA ALA A 217 -8.00 15.10 -23.48
C ALA A 217 -7.23 15.99 -24.48
N ASN A 218 -5.93 15.74 -24.70
CA ASN A 218 -5.11 16.46 -25.70
C ASN A 218 -4.61 15.55 -26.81
#